data_6d22d2e48a9e93f2c6a7dc8216ca8fc0
#
_entry.id   6d22d2e48a9e93f2c6a7dc8216ca8fc0
#
_cell.length_a   1.000
_cell.length_b   1.000
_cell.length_c   1.000
_cell.angle_alpha   90.00
_cell.angle_beta   90.00
_cell.angle_gamma   90.00
#
_symmetry.space_group_name_H-M   'P 1'
#
loop_
_entity.id
_entity.type
_entity.pdbx_description
1 polymer ?
#
loop_
_entity_poly.entity_id
_entity_poly.type
_entity_poly.pdbx_seq_one_letter_code
_entity_poly.pdbx_strand_id
1 'polypeptide(L)'
;MRTRLLLPLLILALAWGQELIDQLLFAGQWNLPMGLDQPWWGVITAPFSHAGFGHLISNSLAFLPLSWLVLSRGMRDYLSVWLSVLLINIPVALFWPARSHGLSGVVYGLLGYLLMIGWLERRILSIA
;
A
#
# COMPACT_ATOMS: atom_id res chain seq x y z
N MET A 1 -4.22 -16.45 13.82
CA MET A 1 -4.61 -15.05 14.08
C MET A 1 -3.42 -14.12 14.30
N ARG A 2 -2.47 -14.48 15.18
CA ARG A 2 -1.26 -13.67 15.41
C ARG A 2 -0.43 -13.45 14.14
N THR A 3 -0.31 -14.47 13.29
CA THR A 3 0.45 -14.38 12.03
C THR A 3 -0.14 -13.32 11.10
N ARG A 4 -1.45 -13.17 11.07
CA ARG A 4 -2.11 -12.16 10.25
C ARG A 4 -1.77 -10.75 10.72
N LEU A 5 -1.73 -10.55 12.04
CA LEU A 5 -1.43 -9.23 12.61
C LEU A 5 0.02 -8.81 12.36
N LEU A 6 0.92 -9.78 12.17
CA LEU A 6 2.33 -9.51 11.88
C LEU A 6 2.57 -9.08 10.43
N LEU A 7 1.69 -9.46 9.50
CA LEU A 7 1.89 -9.15 8.09
C LEU A 7 2.03 -7.65 7.81
N PRO A 8 1.13 -6.77 8.29
CA PRO A 8 1.31 -5.33 8.08
C PRO A 8 2.59 -4.80 8.71
N LEU A 9 3.00 -5.33 9.86
CA LEU A 9 4.24 -4.94 10.51
C LEU A 9 5.46 -5.33 9.69
N LEU A 10 5.44 -6.52 9.07
CA LEU A 10 6.50 -6.95 8.17
C LEU A 10 6.58 -6.07 6.92
N ILE A 11 5.44 -5.72 6.35
CA ILE A 11 5.38 -4.82 5.20
C ILE A 11 5.98 -3.46 5.56
N LEU A 12 5.60 -2.90 6.71
CA LEU A 12 6.18 -1.64 7.19
C LEU A 12 7.67 -1.77 7.48
N ALA A 13 8.11 -2.90 8.03
CA ALA A 13 9.53 -3.12 8.28
C ALA A 13 10.33 -3.06 6.98
N LEU A 14 9.81 -3.62 5.89
CA LEU A 14 10.44 -3.52 4.57
C LEU A 14 10.48 -2.07 4.08
N ALA A 15 9.39 -1.35 4.20
CA ALA A 15 9.32 0.06 3.77
C ALA A 15 10.25 0.95 4.60
N TRP A 16 10.25 0.78 5.92
CA TRP A 16 11.13 1.54 6.81
C TRP A 16 12.58 1.16 6.61
N GLY A 17 12.89 -0.13 6.41
CA GLY A 17 14.24 -0.59 6.11
C GLY A 17 14.77 0.03 4.82
N GLN A 18 13.94 0.07 3.78
CA GLN A 18 14.32 0.71 2.51
C GLN A 18 14.63 2.19 2.72
N GLU A 19 13.77 2.93 3.42
CA GLU A 19 13.97 4.36 3.63
C GLU A 19 15.16 4.65 4.53
N LEU A 20 15.39 3.85 5.57
CA LEU A 20 16.57 4.00 6.44
C LEU A 20 17.86 3.80 5.65
N ILE A 21 17.92 2.75 4.84
CA ILE A 21 19.09 2.48 4.00
C ILE A 21 19.30 3.61 3.01
N ASP A 22 18.22 4.06 2.38
CA ASP A 22 18.26 5.14 1.41
C ASP A 22 18.82 6.44 2.03
N GLN A 23 18.30 6.84 3.19
CA GLN A 23 18.74 8.08 3.83
C GLN A 23 20.16 7.98 4.40
N LEU A 24 20.53 6.83 4.95
CA LEU A 24 21.84 6.66 5.59
C LEU A 24 22.97 6.40 4.60
N LEU A 25 22.71 5.66 3.52
CA LEU A 25 23.74 5.22 2.59
C LEU A 25 23.67 5.89 1.22
N PHE A 26 22.50 6.38 0.80
CA PHE A 26 22.29 6.88 -0.56
C PHE A 26 21.76 8.32 -0.61
N ALA A 27 21.72 9.01 0.53
CA ALA A 27 21.31 10.42 0.62
C ALA A 27 19.95 10.72 -0.06
N GLY A 28 19.01 9.80 0.05
CA GLY A 28 17.68 9.95 -0.54
C GLY A 28 17.60 9.64 -2.02
N GLN A 29 18.67 9.12 -2.63
CA GLN A 29 18.72 8.84 -4.06
C GLN A 29 18.29 7.43 -4.44
N TRP A 30 18.13 6.53 -3.47
CA TRP A 30 17.74 5.15 -3.75
C TRP A 30 16.23 4.99 -3.59
N ASN A 31 15.52 5.15 -4.69
CA ASN A 31 14.07 4.99 -4.75
C ASN A 31 13.70 3.96 -5.80
N LEU A 32 12.57 3.30 -5.60
CA LEU A 32 12.10 2.20 -6.44
C LEU A 32 10.71 2.54 -7.02
N PRO A 33 10.56 3.70 -7.70
CA PRO A 33 9.25 4.13 -8.19
C PRO A 33 8.79 3.31 -9.39
N MET A 34 7.50 3.39 -9.67
CA MET A 34 6.95 2.92 -10.92
C MET A 34 6.81 4.07 -11.90
N GLY A 35 6.90 3.77 -13.18
CA GLY A 35 6.79 4.74 -14.25
C GLY A 35 7.20 4.14 -15.58
N LEU A 36 6.87 4.83 -16.66
CA LEU A 36 7.17 4.37 -18.01
C LEU A 36 8.68 4.25 -18.27
N ASP A 37 9.46 5.15 -17.67
CA ASP A 37 10.92 5.19 -17.77
C ASP A 37 11.62 4.36 -16.68
N GLN A 38 10.87 3.59 -15.89
CA GLN A 38 11.38 2.77 -14.80
C GLN A 38 11.35 1.29 -15.16
N PRO A 39 12.13 0.43 -14.47
CA PRO A 39 12.03 -1.00 -14.67
C PRO A 39 10.62 -1.50 -14.39
N TRP A 40 10.20 -2.56 -15.09
CA TRP A 40 8.84 -3.11 -14.96
C TRP A 40 8.52 -3.53 -13.52
N TRP A 41 9.51 -4.01 -12.77
CA TRP A 41 9.30 -4.43 -11.38
C TRP A 41 8.98 -3.26 -10.45
N GLY A 42 9.16 -2.01 -10.90
CA GLY A 42 8.74 -0.83 -10.15
C GLY A 42 7.27 -0.88 -9.75
N VAL A 43 6.43 -1.52 -10.56
CA VAL A 43 5.01 -1.75 -10.23
C VAL A 43 4.85 -2.49 -8.90
N ILE A 44 5.76 -3.42 -8.59
CA ILE A 44 5.74 -4.22 -7.37
C ILE A 44 6.50 -3.52 -6.23
N THR A 45 7.60 -2.87 -6.52
CA THR A 45 8.48 -2.25 -5.52
C THR A 45 8.02 -0.87 -5.07
N ALA A 46 7.29 -0.16 -5.91
CA ALA A 46 6.86 1.22 -5.62
C ALA A 46 6.15 1.39 -4.27
N PRO A 47 5.25 0.48 -3.84
CA PRO A 47 4.60 0.65 -2.52
C PRO A 47 5.56 0.70 -1.34
N PHE A 48 6.74 0.10 -1.46
CA PHE A 48 7.73 0.02 -0.39
C PHE A 48 8.74 1.18 -0.40
N SER A 49 8.69 2.04 -1.41
CA SER A 49 9.61 3.15 -1.56
C SER A 49 8.90 4.46 -1.22
N HIS A 50 9.57 5.36 -0.49
CA HIS A 50 8.98 6.62 -0.06
C HIS A 50 9.96 7.77 -0.29
N ALA A 51 9.42 8.98 -0.45
CA ALA A 51 10.20 10.19 -0.73
C ALA A 51 10.69 10.89 0.55
N GLY A 52 10.78 10.19 1.67
CA GLY A 52 11.26 10.73 2.92
C GLY A 52 10.48 10.20 4.11
N PHE A 53 11.00 10.44 5.31
CA PHE A 53 10.39 9.92 6.54
C PHE A 53 9.01 10.50 6.82
N GLY A 54 8.78 11.77 6.49
CA GLY A 54 7.47 12.39 6.69
C GLY A 54 6.37 11.66 5.92
N HIS A 55 6.62 11.34 4.65
CA HIS A 55 5.69 10.59 3.82
C HIS A 55 5.48 9.16 4.36
N LEU A 56 6.57 8.52 4.78
CA LEU A 56 6.52 7.17 5.34
C LEU A 56 5.74 7.14 6.67
N ILE A 57 5.96 8.11 7.55
CA ILE A 57 5.24 8.21 8.82
C ILE A 57 3.74 8.38 8.57
N SER A 58 3.35 9.31 7.71
CA SER A 58 1.95 9.55 7.36
C SER A 58 1.27 8.28 6.84
N ASN A 59 1.92 7.61 5.91
CA ASN A 59 1.40 6.36 5.34
C ASN A 59 1.32 5.25 6.40
N SER A 60 2.31 5.14 7.28
CA SER A 60 2.34 4.13 8.33
C SER A 60 1.18 4.31 9.32
N LEU A 61 0.89 5.54 9.72
CA LEU A 61 -0.20 5.84 10.64
C LEU A 61 -1.57 5.43 10.09
N ALA A 62 -1.77 5.53 8.79
CA ALA A 62 -3.00 5.09 8.13
C ALA A 62 -2.96 3.59 7.79
N PHE A 63 -1.83 3.10 7.32
CA PHE A 63 -1.67 1.74 6.82
C PHE A 63 -1.93 0.68 7.89
N LEU A 64 -1.38 0.84 9.10
CA LEU A 64 -1.52 -0.16 10.15
C LEU A 64 -2.96 -0.39 10.57
N PRO A 65 -3.73 0.64 11.02
CA PRO A 65 -5.10 0.39 11.45
C PRO A 65 -5.99 -0.08 10.31
N LEU A 66 -5.83 0.45 9.10
CA LEU A 66 -6.61 0.02 7.94
C LEU A 66 -6.31 -1.43 7.57
N SER A 67 -5.03 -1.83 7.59
CA SER A 67 -4.63 -3.21 7.33
C SER A 67 -5.24 -4.17 8.34
N TRP A 68 -5.20 -3.84 9.62
CA TRP A 68 -5.77 -4.69 10.66
C TRP A 68 -7.29 -4.79 10.55
N LEU A 69 -7.98 -3.70 10.19
CA LEU A 69 -9.41 -3.73 9.96
C LEU A 69 -9.78 -4.66 8.79
N VAL A 70 -9.07 -4.57 7.68
CA VAL A 70 -9.32 -5.46 6.54
C VAL A 70 -8.97 -6.91 6.88
N LEU A 71 -7.85 -7.14 7.57
CA LEU A 71 -7.44 -8.48 8.01
C LEU A 71 -8.44 -9.10 8.98
N SER A 72 -9.14 -8.30 9.78
CA SER A 72 -10.19 -8.80 10.65
C SER A 72 -11.35 -9.40 9.87
N ARG A 73 -11.53 -9.02 8.61
CA ARG A 73 -12.51 -9.61 7.72
C ARG A 73 -11.99 -10.86 7.01
N GLY A 74 -10.68 -11.00 6.89
CA GLY A 74 -10.04 -12.20 6.35
C GLY A 74 -8.78 -11.89 5.55
N MET A 75 -7.85 -12.84 5.54
CA MET A 75 -6.61 -12.75 4.79
C MET A 75 -6.86 -12.67 3.28
N ARG A 76 -7.87 -13.40 2.80
CA ARG A 76 -8.23 -13.40 1.38
C ARG A 76 -8.61 -12.01 0.88
N ASP A 77 -9.40 -11.28 1.68
CA ASP A 77 -9.80 -9.92 1.33
C ASP A 77 -8.60 -8.98 1.31
N TYR A 78 -7.72 -9.11 2.30
CA TYR A 78 -6.51 -8.30 2.38
C TYR A 78 -5.60 -8.51 1.16
N LEU A 79 -5.35 -9.76 0.82
CA LEU A 79 -4.53 -10.09 -0.35
C LEU A 79 -5.18 -9.64 -1.65
N SER A 80 -6.51 -9.69 -1.72
CA SER A 80 -7.26 -9.21 -2.89
C SER A 80 -7.10 -7.70 -3.08
N VAL A 81 -7.11 -6.92 -2.00
CA VAL A 81 -6.85 -5.48 -2.08
C VAL A 81 -5.43 -5.21 -2.58
N TRP A 82 -4.43 -5.91 -2.03
CA TRP A 82 -3.06 -5.76 -2.47
C TRP A 82 -2.89 -6.11 -3.96
N LEU A 83 -3.45 -7.24 -4.38
CA LEU A 83 -3.38 -7.66 -5.77
C LEU A 83 -4.04 -6.62 -6.69
N SER A 84 -5.20 -6.11 -6.30
CA SER A 84 -5.91 -5.09 -7.08
C SER A 84 -5.07 -3.82 -7.23
N VAL A 85 -4.42 -3.37 -6.15
CA VAL A 85 -3.56 -2.18 -6.20
C VAL A 85 -2.37 -2.42 -7.12
N LEU A 86 -1.72 -3.58 -7.03
CA LEU A 86 -0.58 -3.91 -7.88
C LEU A 86 -1.00 -3.99 -9.36
N LEU A 87 -2.18 -4.54 -9.65
CA LEU A 87 -2.70 -4.60 -11.01
C LEU A 87 -3.02 -3.20 -11.56
N ILE A 88 -3.59 -2.32 -10.73
CA ILE A 88 -3.88 -0.95 -11.12
C ILE A 88 -2.58 -0.16 -11.34
N ASN A 89 -1.51 -0.50 -10.64
CA ASN A 89 -0.21 0.14 -10.86
C ASN A 89 0.30 -0.03 -12.29
N ILE A 90 -0.09 -1.08 -12.99
CA ILE A 90 0.33 -1.30 -14.38
C ILE A 90 -0.13 -0.16 -15.29
N PRO A 91 -1.44 0.14 -15.44
CA PRO A 91 -1.84 1.27 -16.26
C PRO A 91 -1.37 2.62 -15.72
N VAL A 92 -1.25 2.77 -14.40
CA VAL A 92 -0.69 4.01 -13.82
C VAL A 92 0.75 4.21 -14.28
N ALA A 93 1.58 3.15 -14.24
CA ALA A 93 2.97 3.23 -14.69
C ALA A 93 3.06 3.55 -16.18
N LEU A 94 2.13 3.04 -17.00
CA LEU A 94 2.15 3.22 -18.45
C LEU A 94 1.62 4.60 -18.90
N PHE A 95 0.61 5.14 -18.20
CA PHE A 95 -0.14 6.30 -18.68
C PHE A 95 0.00 7.55 -17.81
N TRP A 96 0.44 7.43 -16.56
CA TRP A 96 0.63 8.58 -15.69
C TRP A 96 1.97 9.25 -16.00
N PRO A 97 2.02 10.58 -16.19
CA PRO A 97 3.24 11.25 -16.64
C PRO A 97 4.35 11.35 -15.60
N ALA A 98 4.02 11.18 -14.31
CA ALA A 98 5.00 11.28 -13.23
C ALA A 98 5.32 9.90 -12.66
N ARG A 99 6.52 9.79 -12.07
CA ARG A 99 6.89 8.61 -11.29
C ARG A 99 6.09 8.58 -10.00
N SER A 100 5.71 7.37 -9.58
CA SER A 100 4.90 7.17 -8.37
C SER A 100 5.51 6.12 -7.47
N HIS A 101 5.47 6.37 -6.17
CA HIS A 101 5.88 5.40 -5.16
C HIS A 101 5.20 5.70 -3.81
N GLY A 102 5.28 4.75 -2.89
CA GLY A 102 4.72 4.87 -1.55
C GLY A 102 3.54 3.95 -1.30
N LEU A 103 3.22 3.78 -0.03
CA LEU A 103 2.09 2.94 0.41
C LEU A 103 0.73 3.61 0.23
N SER A 104 0.67 4.88 -0.18
CA SER A 104 -0.58 5.62 -0.28
C SER A 104 -1.61 4.93 -1.18
N GLY A 105 -1.18 4.32 -2.29
CA GLY A 105 -2.09 3.55 -3.16
C GLY A 105 -2.76 2.41 -2.42
N VAL A 106 -2.01 1.67 -1.60
CA VAL A 106 -2.54 0.59 -0.78
C VAL A 106 -3.45 1.15 0.31
N VAL A 107 -3.06 2.25 0.96
CA VAL A 107 -3.89 2.93 1.96
C VAL A 107 -5.26 3.30 1.37
N TYR A 108 -5.28 3.93 0.21
CA TYR A 108 -6.53 4.26 -0.46
C TYR A 108 -7.33 3.02 -0.88
N GLY A 109 -6.64 1.97 -1.32
CA GLY A 109 -7.28 0.70 -1.65
C GLY A 109 -7.97 0.07 -0.44
N LEU A 110 -7.28 0.04 0.70
CA LEU A 110 -7.84 -0.48 1.95
C LEU A 110 -9.04 0.35 2.42
N LEU A 111 -8.90 1.67 2.38
CA LEU A 111 -9.99 2.57 2.75
C LEU A 111 -11.20 2.39 1.82
N GLY A 112 -10.97 2.33 0.52
CA GLY A 112 -12.04 2.11 -0.46
C GLY A 112 -12.78 0.79 -0.23
N TYR A 113 -12.03 -0.28 0.07
CA TYR A 113 -12.61 -1.57 0.41
C TYR A 113 -13.53 -1.45 1.64
N LEU A 114 -13.04 -0.84 2.72
CA LEU A 114 -13.81 -0.70 3.96
C LEU A 114 -15.07 0.16 3.75
N LEU A 115 -14.97 1.24 2.99
CA LEU A 115 -16.11 2.09 2.68
C LEU A 115 -17.16 1.32 1.86
N MET A 116 -16.73 0.56 0.86
CA MET A 116 -17.63 -0.21 0.02
C MET A 116 -18.31 -1.32 0.81
N ILE A 117 -17.56 -2.07 1.63
CA ILE A 117 -18.12 -3.12 2.46
C ILE A 117 -19.11 -2.54 3.47
N GLY A 118 -18.78 -1.41 4.09
CA GLY A 118 -19.68 -0.74 5.03
C GLY A 118 -20.98 -0.32 4.35
N TRP A 119 -20.89 0.24 3.14
CA TRP A 119 -22.06 0.64 2.38
C TRP A 119 -22.93 -0.57 2.00
N LEU A 120 -22.31 -1.65 1.51
CA LEU A 120 -23.03 -2.86 1.11
C LEU A 120 -23.73 -3.51 2.31
N GLU A 121 -23.07 -3.62 3.45
CA GLU A 121 -23.66 -4.19 4.66
C GLU A 121 -24.85 -3.36 5.15
N ARG A 122 -24.72 -2.04 5.14
CA ARG A 122 -25.84 -1.16 5.51
C ARG A 122 -27.02 -1.30 4.56
N ARG A 123 -26.74 -1.42 3.26
CA ARG A 123 -27.79 -1.61 2.26
C ARG A 123 -28.53 -2.93 2.45
N ILE A 124 -27.82 -4.02 2.71
CA ILE A 124 -28.42 -5.33 2.97
C ILE A 124 -29.29 -5.27 4.22
N LEU A 125 -28.78 -4.68 5.30
CA LEU A 125 -29.54 -4.55 6.55
C LEU A 125 -30.79 -3.68 6.39
N SER A 126 -30.73 -2.66 5.55
CA SER A 126 -31.90 -1.78 5.32
C SER A 126 -32.99 -2.47 4.46
N ILE A 127 -32.61 -3.47 3.69
CA ILE A 127 -33.57 -4.25 2.88
C ILE A 127 -34.21 -5.38 3.72
N ALA A 128 -33.46 -5.93 4.65
CA ALA A 128 -33.94 -7.00 5.54
C ALA A 128 -34.85 -6.43 6.61
#